data_7d89fbb58b6842db842e134eb3d6b9f8
#
_entry.id   7d89fbb58b6842db842e134eb3d6b9f8
#
_cell.length_a   1.000
_cell.length_b   1.000
_cell.length_c   1.000
_cell.angle_alpha   90.00
_cell.angle_beta   90.00
_cell.angle_gamma   90.00
#
_symmetry.space_group_name_H-M   'P 1'
#
loop_
_entity.id
_entity.type
_entity.pdbx_description
1 polymer ?
#
loop_
_entity_poly.entity_id
_entity_poly.type
_entity_poly.pdbx_seq_one_letter_code
_entity_poly.pdbx_strand_id
1 'polypeptide(L)'
;MLPKPKKIKNIYLDHAATTYMDKQVLLAMQPYFTKVYGNPSSLYHEGVKANEALNGSRRSIAKLIGALPENIIFTGSGTESDNLAIYGIAKAHAQHGKHIISTPIEHHAVLHPLEDLKKQGWEITYVRVSDKGVVNVEDVIKAIRPETVLISIMYANNEMGAIQPIAEIGRKLLTYRKENNTVYPFFHTDACQAAGYLDLDVEKLHIDLMTINGSKIYGPKGVGMLYARRGVAIKPLILGGEQERNMRAGTENIAGIVGFAKALELAQANKIKESKCLEGLVKYFWEKLQKQIPNIKLNGPEIGQYRLVNNLNVAFPGMEGEALLLYLDEYGVMCSTGSACTVKSLDQSHVLKAMGVPTENSRGSLRFTFGHSNTKQEIDYLMKYLPLIVAQQRANK
;
A
#
# COMPACT_ATOMS: atom_id res chain seq x y z
N MET A 1 -31.25 21.49 -10.91
CA MET A 1 -30.97 20.08 -10.51
C MET A 1 -30.31 19.37 -11.66
N LEU A 2 -29.26 18.63 -11.39
CA LEU A 2 -28.59 17.80 -12.39
C LEU A 2 -29.51 16.66 -12.83
N PRO A 3 -29.50 16.25 -14.13
CA PRO A 3 -30.32 15.14 -14.61
C PRO A 3 -29.92 13.84 -13.94
N LYS A 4 -30.84 13.21 -13.21
CA LYS A 4 -30.60 11.89 -12.62
C LYS A 4 -30.60 10.80 -13.71
N PRO A 5 -29.68 9.80 -13.62
CA PRO A 5 -29.66 8.70 -14.57
C PRO A 5 -30.92 7.85 -14.45
N LYS A 6 -31.50 7.38 -15.58
CA LYS A 6 -32.63 6.44 -15.59
C LYS A 6 -32.32 5.14 -14.85
N LYS A 7 -31.02 4.72 -14.83
CA LYS A 7 -30.51 3.56 -14.10
C LYS A 7 -29.15 3.92 -13.54
N ILE A 8 -29.00 3.85 -12.23
CA ILE A 8 -27.73 4.05 -11.53
C ILE A 8 -26.88 2.80 -11.77
N LYS A 9 -25.60 3.01 -12.13
CA LYS A 9 -24.59 1.96 -12.20
C LYS A 9 -23.76 1.97 -10.90
N ASN A 10 -23.32 0.82 -10.43
CA ASN A 10 -22.36 0.72 -9.36
C ASN A 10 -20.95 0.63 -9.96
N ILE A 11 -20.20 1.73 -9.88
CA ILE A 11 -18.84 1.84 -10.42
C ILE A 11 -17.88 2.06 -9.28
N TYR A 12 -17.05 1.06 -9.00
CA TYR A 12 -16.08 1.11 -7.92
C TYR A 12 -14.71 1.55 -8.46
N LEU A 13 -14.27 2.74 -8.07
CA LEU A 13 -13.00 3.36 -8.44
C LEU A 13 -12.15 3.71 -7.19
N ASP A 14 -12.21 2.87 -6.16
CA ASP A 14 -11.46 3.06 -4.91
C ASP A 14 -10.67 1.80 -4.48
N HIS A 15 -10.05 1.14 -5.46
CA HIS A 15 -9.27 -0.09 -5.22
C HIS A 15 -8.03 0.11 -4.34
N ALA A 16 -7.52 1.34 -4.21
CA ALA A 16 -6.45 1.65 -3.26
C ALA A 16 -6.92 1.63 -1.79
N ALA A 17 -8.19 1.91 -1.51
CA ALA A 17 -8.74 1.78 -0.17
C ALA A 17 -8.90 0.31 0.23
N THR A 18 -9.56 -0.48 -0.59
CA THR A 18 -9.68 -1.94 -0.46
C THR A 18 -10.19 -2.53 -1.78
N THR A 19 -9.99 -3.83 -1.96
CA THR A 19 -10.57 -4.57 -3.08
C THR A 19 -11.65 -5.53 -2.58
N TYR A 20 -12.57 -5.93 -3.46
CA TYR A 20 -13.42 -7.09 -3.20
C TYR A 20 -12.57 -8.37 -3.29
N MET A 21 -13.06 -9.47 -2.73
CA MET A 21 -12.37 -10.76 -2.80
C MET A 21 -12.58 -11.41 -4.16
N ASP A 22 -11.51 -11.88 -4.81
CA ASP A 22 -11.59 -12.67 -6.04
C ASP A 22 -12.29 -14.01 -5.77
N LYS A 23 -13.08 -14.46 -6.75
CA LYS A 23 -13.83 -15.72 -6.63
C LYS A 23 -12.90 -16.93 -6.45
N GLN A 24 -11.74 -16.98 -7.11
CA GLN A 24 -10.79 -18.07 -6.95
C GLN A 24 -10.15 -18.06 -5.57
N VAL A 25 -9.93 -16.86 -5.00
CA VAL A 25 -9.45 -16.70 -3.63
C VAL A 25 -10.48 -17.23 -2.63
N LEU A 26 -11.75 -16.83 -2.77
CA LEU A 26 -12.84 -17.32 -1.92
C LEU A 26 -12.95 -18.84 -1.97
N LEU A 27 -12.91 -19.45 -3.16
CA LEU A 27 -12.93 -20.89 -3.34
C LEU A 27 -11.74 -21.59 -2.66
N ALA A 28 -10.54 -21.02 -2.75
CA ALA A 28 -9.35 -21.55 -2.08
C ALA A 28 -9.48 -21.52 -0.55
N MET A 29 -10.12 -20.49 0.02
CA MET A 29 -10.35 -20.35 1.46
C MET A 29 -11.42 -21.29 2.01
N GLN A 30 -12.41 -21.61 1.19
CA GLN A 30 -13.65 -22.28 1.63
C GLN A 30 -13.44 -23.56 2.46
N PRO A 31 -12.51 -24.49 2.11
CA PRO A 31 -12.29 -25.70 2.90
C PRO A 31 -11.86 -25.44 4.35
N TYR A 32 -11.17 -24.33 4.60
CA TYR A 32 -10.56 -24.00 5.89
C TYR A 32 -11.53 -23.36 6.90
N PHE A 33 -12.77 -23.12 6.50
CA PHE A 33 -13.81 -22.66 7.43
C PHE A 33 -14.52 -23.81 8.12
N THR A 34 -14.64 -24.99 7.48
CA THR A 34 -15.49 -26.06 7.97
C THR A 34 -14.90 -27.47 7.89
N LYS A 35 -13.97 -27.71 6.95
CA LYS A 35 -13.43 -29.06 6.72
C LYS A 35 -12.03 -29.23 7.32
N VAL A 36 -11.15 -28.22 7.19
CA VAL A 36 -9.77 -28.22 7.69
C VAL A 36 -9.66 -27.13 8.75
N TYR A 37 -10.23 -27.37 9.92
CA TYR A 37 -10.40 -26.40 11.01
C TYR A 37 -9.47 -26.64 12.20
N GLY A 38 -8.57 -27.63 12.10
CA GLY A 38 -7.67 -27.99 13.19
C GLY A 38 -6.68 -26.86 13.54
N ASN A 39 -6.25 -26.84 14.79
CA ASN A 39 -5.16 -25.96 15.21
C ASN A 39 -3.85 -26.47 14.57
N PRO A 40 -3.10 -25.65 13.81
CA PRO A 40 -1.88 -26.10 13.13
C PRO A 40 -0.75 -26.54 14.09
N SER A 41 -0.84 -26.20 15.38
CA SER A 41 0.11 -26.68 16.40
C SER A 41 -0.22 -28.06 16.96
N SER A 42 -1.39 -28.64 16.59
CA SER A 42 -1.82 -29.94 17.10
C SER A 42 -1.23 -31.11 16.31
N LEU A 43 -0.88 -32.18 17.02
CA LEU A 43 -0.22 -33.36 16.43
C LEU A 43 -1.21 -34.34 15.76
N TYR A 44 -2.51 -34.23 16.03
CA TYR A 44 -3.53 -35.07 15.40
C TYR A 44 -3.80 -34.65 13.96
N HIS A 45 -4.40 -35.52 13.18
CA HIS A 45 -4.56 -35.43 11.73
C HIS A 45 -5.11 -34.09 11.20
N GLU A 46 -6.14 -33.52 11.86
CA GLU A 46 -6.72 -32.25 11.43
C GLU A 46 -5.76 -31.05 11.69
N GLY A 47 -4.95 -31.12 12.75
CA GLY A 47 -3.89 -30.13 13.00
C GLY A 47 -2.80 -30.19 11.94
N VAL A 48 -2.37 -31.41 11.58
CA VAL A 48 -1.35 -31.64 10.55
C VAL A 48 -1.81 -31.06 9.20
N LYS A 49 -3.07 -31.30 8.77
CA LYS A 49 -3.62 -30.71 7.55
C LYS A 49 -3.60 -29.17 7.56
N ALA A 50 -3.98 -28.57 8.68
CA ALA A 50 -3.94 -27.11 8.83
C ALA A 50 -2.50 -26.58 8.76
N ASN A 51 -1.54 -27.27 9.39
CA ASN A 51 -0.11 -26.95 9.34
C ASN A 51 0.47 -27.05 7.93
N GLU A 52 0.08 -28.10 7.18
CA GLU A 52 0.48 -28.26 5.77
C GLU A 52 0.00 -27.09 4.90
N ALA A 53 -1.26 -26.64 5.12
CA ALA A 53 -1.82 -25.49 4.41
C ALA A 53 -1.09 -24.18 4.75
N LEU A 54 -0.81 -23.95 6.05
CA LEU A 54 -0.03 -22.81 6.54
C LEU A 54 1.34 -22.78 5.88
N ASN A 55 2.09 -23.87 5.97
CA ASN A 55 3.44 -23.94 5.44
C ASN A 55 3.47 -23.99 3.91
N GLY A 56 2.46 -24.55 3.26
CA GLY A 56 2.26 -24.49 1.81
C GLY A 56 2.09 -23.06 1.32
N SER A 57 1.23 -22.29 1.99
CA SER A 57 1.02 -20.85 1.70
C SER A 57 2.29 -20.05 1.90
N ARG A 58 3.01 -20.30 2.98
CA ARG A 58 4.30 -19.65 3.28
C ARG A 58 5.34 -19.91 2.19
N ARG A 59 5.48 -21.17 1.73
CA ARG A 59 6.39 -21.53 0.62
C ARG A 59 5.99 -20.84 -0.69
N SER A 60 4.69 -20.80 -1.00
CA SER A 60 4.18 -20.14 -2.20
C SER A 60 4.53 -18.66 -2.22
N ILE A 61 4.25 -17.94 -1.13
CA ILE A 61 4.56 -16.51 -0.99
C ILE A 61 6.06 -16.28 -1.10
N ALA A 62 6.87 -17.05 -0.34
CA ALA A 62 8.33 -16.91 -0.35
C ALA A 62 8.90 -17.05 -1.75
N LYS A 63 8.43 -18.05 -2.51
CA LYS A 63 8.83 -18.26 -3.93
C LYS A 63 8.49 -17.05 -4.81
N LEU A 64 7.32 -16.44 -4.62
CA LEU A 64 6.87 -15.30 -5.43
C LEU A 64 7.71 -14.03 -5.22
N ILE A 65 8.31 -13.88 -4.03
CA ILE A 65 9.12 -12.70 -3.70
C ILE A 65 10.63 -12.98 -3.67
N GLY A 66 11.08 -14.18 -4.09
CA GLY A 66 12.50 -14.54 -4.08
C GLY A 66 13.09 -14.74 -2.68
N ALA A 67 12.27 -15.16 -1.69
CA ALA A 67 12.67 -15.34 -0.30
C ALA A 67 12.67 -16.81 0.14
N LEU A 68 13.18 -17.07 1.35
CA LEU A 68 13.02 -18.36 2.02
C LEU A 68 11.73 -18.37 2.87
N PRO A 69 11.07 -19.53 3.06
CA PRO A 69 9.82 -19.61 3.83
C PRO A 69 9.96 -19.08 5.27
N GLU A 70 11.09 -19.29 5.92
CA GLU A 70 11.39 -18.80 7.27
C GLU A 70 11.46 -17.28 7.38
N ASN A 71 11.58 -16.57 6.25
CA ASN A 71 11.60 -15.11 6.22
C ASN A 71 10.20 -14.49 6.23
N ILE A 72 9.13 -15.29 6.12
CA ILE A 72 7.75 -14.81 6.10
C ILE A 72 7.14 -14.90 7.49
N ILE A 73 6.57 -13.81 7.97
CA ILE A 73 5.81 -13.71 9.23
C ILE A 73 4.40 -13.26 8.88
N PHE A 74 3.39 -14.09 9.15
CA PHE A 74 2.00 -13.71 8.92
C PHE A 74 1.48 -12.80 10.04
N THR A 75 0.67 -11.82 9.67
CA THR A 75 0.10 -10.80 10.54
C THR A 75 -1.38 -10.60 10.23
N GLY A 76 -2.08 -9.83 11.05
CA GLY A 76 -3.50 -9.53 10.82
C GLY A 76 -3.76 -8.41 9.80
N SER A 77 -2.75 -7.64 9.39
CA SER A 77 -2.92 -6.52 8.45
C SER A 77 -1.57 -5.94 8.01
N GLY A 78 -1.56 -5.09 6.98
CA GLY A 78 -0.40 -4.27 6.64
C GLY A 78 0.02 -3.37 7.82
N THR A 79 -0.95 -2.77 8.51
CA THR A 79 -0.66 -1.94 9.70
C THR A 79 0.08 -2.71 10.79
N GLU A 80 -0.32 -3.95 11.06
CA GLU A 80 0.40 -4.80 12.02
C GLU A 80 1.82 -5.12 11.53
N SER A 81 1.98 -5.38 10.23
CA SER A 81 3.29 -5.65 9.63
C SER A 81 4.23 -4.45 9.71
N ASP A 82 3.75 -3.24 9.37
CA ASP A 82 4.53 -2.00 9.45
C ASP A 82 4.94 -1.70 10.90
N ASN A 83 4.00 -1.87 11.84
CA ASN A 83 4.28 -1.69 13.26
C ASN A 83 5.33 -2.71 13.74
N LEU A 84 5.22 -3.99 13.32
CA LEU A 84 6.20 -5.02 13.65
C LEU A 84 7.58 -4.70 13.07
N ALA A 85 7.66 -4.20 11.84
CA ALA A 85 8.91 -3.75 11.25
C ALA A 85 9.53 -2.59 12.04
N ILE A 86 8.76 -1.53 12.31
CA ILE A 86 9.27 -0.31 12.94
C ILE A 86 9.61 -0.53 14.42
N TYR A 87 8.62 -0.92 15.23
CA TYR A 87 8.84 -1.14 16.67
C TYR A 87 9.73 -2.35 16.95
N GLY A 88 9.62 -3.40 16.14
CA GLY A 88 10.42 -4.61 16.28
C GLY A 88 11.90 -4.33 16.08
N ILE A 89 12.26 -3.54 15.04
CA ILE A 89 13.64 -3.08 14.81
C ILE A 89 14.06 -2.10 15.90
N ALA A 90 13.24 -1.10 16.20
CA ALA A 90 13.56 -0.10 17.22
C ALA A 90 13.89 -0.77 18.57
N LYS A 91 13.05 -1.70 19.03
CA LYS A 91 13.27 -2.44 20.28
C LYS A 91 14.50 -3.37 20.25
N ALA A 92 14.79 -3.99 19.10
CA ALA A 92 15.91 -4.92 18.98
C ALA A 92 17.26 -4.19 18.91
N HIS A 93 17.30 -2.99 18.34
CA HIS A 93 18.53 -2.29 17.97
C HIS A 93 18.75 -0.95 18.69
N ALA A 94 17.96 -0.65 19.73
CA ALA A 94 18.06 0.61 20.50
C ALA A 94 19.44 0.87 21.12
N GLN A 95 20.22 -0.19 21.36
CA GLN A 95 21.59 -0.08 21.89
C GLN A 95 22.60 0.36 20.83
N HIS A 96 22.32 0.07 19.54
CA HIS A 96 23.16 0.54 18.44
C HIS A 96 22.92 2.02 18.15
N GLY A 97 21.67 2.44 18.16
CA GLY A 97 21.30 3.83 17.90
C GLY A 97 19.79 4.03 17.96
N LYS A 98 19.37 5.30 17.95
CA LYS A 98 17.95 5.70 18.03
C LYS A 98 17.57 6.66 16.90
N HIS A 99 18.03 6.40 15.69
CA HIS A 99 17.70 7.20 14.52
C HIS A 99 17.04 6.35 13.44
N ILE A 100 15.93 6.89 12.87
CA ILE A 100 15.19 6.28 11.77
C ILE A 100 15.00 7.31 10.66
N ILE A 101 15.18 6.89 9.41
CA ILE A 101 14.93 7.70 8.23
C ILE A 101 13.62 7.23 7.59
N SER A 102 12.76 8.17 7.19
CA SER A 102 11.50 7.87 6.50
C SER A 102 11.10 9.01 5.56
N THR A 103 9.87 8.98 5.04
CA THR A 103 9.34 10.05 4.19
C THR A 103 8.07 10.66 4.78
N PRO A 104 7.74 11.93 4.49
CA PRO A 104 6.50 12.54 4.97
C PRO A 104 5.25 12.05 4.21
N ILE A 105 5.41 11.22 3.20
CA ILE A 105 4.30 10.68 2.37
C ILE A 105 3.90 9.25 2.73
N GLU A 106 4.46 8.69 3.81
CA GLU A 106 4.15 7.34 4.27
C GLU A 106 2.68 7.19 4.69
N HIS A 107 2.20 5.94 4.68
CA HIS A 107 0.91 5.61 5.30
C HIS A 107 0.97 5.85 6.81
N HIS A 108 -0.18 6.16 7.43
CA HIS A 108 -0.27 6.38 8.89
C HIS A 108 0.20 5.17 9.72
N ALA A 109 0.16 3.95 9.15
CA ALA A 109 0.71 2.75 9.78
C ALA A 109 2.24 2.81 9.99
N VAL A 110 2.94 3.70 9.26
CA VAL A 110 4.36 4.03 9.41
C VAL A 110 4.53 5.33 10.18
N LEU A 111 3.82 6.39 9.81
CA LEU A 111 3.99 7.72 10.44
C LEU A 111 3.66 7.72 11.93
N HIS A 112 2.54 7.12 12.35
CA HIS A 112 2.14 7.14 13.76
C HIS A 112 3.11 6.37 14.67
N PRO A 113 3.60 5.15 14.32
CA PRO A 113 4.70 4.51 15.05
C PRO A 113 5.96 5.36 15.14
N LEU A 114 6.35 6.06 14.08
CA LEU A 114 7.51 6.94 14.10
C LEU A 114 7.31 8.15 15.03
N GLU A 115 6.14 8.77 15.00
CA GLU A 115 5.81 9.87 15.92
C GLU A 115 5.73 9.40 17.39
N ASP A 116 5.28 8.17 17.62
CA ASP A 116 5.29 7.59 18.97
C ASP A 116 6.73 7.29 19.46
N LEU A 117 7.57 6.72 18.61
CA LEU A 117 8.99 6.52 18.91
C LEU A 117 9.71 7.84 19.19
N LYS A 118 9.37 8.92 18.47
CA LYS A 118 9.91 10.26 18.74
C LYS A 118 9.60 10.74 20.15
N LYS A 119 8.39 10.47 20.66
CA LYS A 119 8.04 10.76 22.07
C LYS A 119 8.85 9.91 23.06
N GLN A 120 9.37 8.75 22.62
CA GLN A 120 10.24 7.87 23.39
C GLN A 120 11.74 8.19 23.25
N GLY A 121 12.09 9.35 22.66
CA GLY A 121 13.46 9.82 22.51
C GLY A 121 14.21 9.27 21.29
N TRP A 122 13.47 8.82 20.26
CA TRP A 122 14.05 8.51 18.94
C TRP A 122 14.13 9.77 18.09
N GLU A 123 15.14 9.86 17.27
CA GLU A 123 15.26 10.88 16.21
C GLU A 123 14.71 10.32 14.90
N ILE A 124 13.84 11.09 14.24
CA ILE A 124 13.24 10.74 12.96
C ILE A 124 13.61 11.79 11.93
N THR A 125 14.31 11.38 10.89
CA THR A 125 14.58 12.22 9.72
C THR A 125 13.60 11.89 8.60
N TYR A 126 12.76 12.86 8.23
CA TYR A 126 11.89 12.76 7.06
C TYR A 126 12.61 13.35 5.84
N VAL A 127 13.00 12.49 4.89
CA VAL A 127 13.59 12.91 3.62
C VAL A 127 12.51 13.55 2.74
N ARG A 128 12.80 14.71 2.18
CA ARG A 128 11.87 15.44 1.32
C ARG A 128 11.58 14.65 0.04
N VAL A 129 10.36 14.84 -0.46
CA VAL A 129 9.95 14.36 -1.78
C VAL A 129 9.87 15.53 -2.76
N SER A 130 10.00 15.25 -4.05
CA SER A 130 9.77 16.21 -5.12
C SER A 130 8.28 16.62 -5.21
N ASP A 131 7.95 17.57 -6.05
CA ASP A 131 6.58 17.92 -6.45
C ASP A 131 5.81 16.76 -7.10
N LYS A 132 6.52 15.71 -7.53
CA LYS A 132 5.97 14.46 -8.05
C LYS A 132 5.82 13.39 -6.97
N GLY A 133 6.20 13.67 -5.72
CA GLY A 133 6.10 12.73 -4.61
C GLY A 133 7.16 11.61 -4.64
N VAL A 134 8.29 11.82 -5.29
CA VAL A 134 9.40 10.86 -5.39
C VAL A 134 10.60 11.37 -4.60
N VAL A 135 11.24 10.50 -3.81
CA VAL A 135 12.46 10.83 -3.07
C VAL A 135 13.67 10.92 -4.00
N ASN A 136 14.64 11.76 -3.61
CA ASN A 136 15.96 11.71 -4.20
C ASN A 136 16.82 10.67 -3.47
N VAL A 137 17.39 9.72 -4.19
CA VAL A 137 18.19 8.62 -3.62
C VAL A 137 19.40 9.13 -2.84
N GLU A 138 20.08 10.16 -3.37
CA GLU A 138 21.26 10.75 -2.71
C GLU A 138 20.89 11.40 -1.37
N ASP A 139 19.71 12.02 -1.28
CA ASP A 139 19.26 12.64 -0.03
C ASP A 139 18.94 11.59 1.04
N VAL A 140 18.45 10.41 0.63
CA VAL A 140 18.25 9.27 1.55
C VAL A 140 19.60 8.79 2.10
N ILE A 141 20.60 8.62 1.25
CA ILE A 141 21.92 8.13 1.67
C ILE A 141 22.64 9.19 2.53
N LYS A 142 22.57 10.47 2.18
CA LYS A 142 23.15 11.57 2.98
C LYS A 142 22.52 11.74 4.35
N ALA A 143 21.28 11.29 4.53
CA ALA A 143 20.59 11.34 5.82
C ALA A 143 21.09 10.26 6.80
N ILE A 144 21.85 9.26 6.35
CA ILE A 144 22.36 8.19 7.19
C ILE A 144 23.40 8.74 8.18
N ARG A 145 23.25 8.35 9.45
CA ARG A 145 24.16 8.65 10.54
C ARG A 145 24.67 7.35 11.18
N PRO A 146 25.75 7.37 11.98
CA PRO A 146 26.22 6.18 12.66
C PRO A 146 25.16 5.48 13.52
N GLU A 147 24.26 6.25 14.15
CA GLU A 147 23.17 5.77 15.00
C GLU A 147 21.89 5.40 14.22
N THR A 148 21.89 5.46 12.88
CA THR A 148 20.73 5.10 12.07
C THR A 148 20.54 3.58 12.07
N VAL A 149 19.37 3.10 12.51
CA VAL A 149 19.07 1.65 12.58
C VAL A 149 18.10 1.20 11.47
N LEU A 150 17.25 2.10 10.97
CA LEU A 150 16.22 1.77 10.00
C LEU A 150 16.03 2.90 8.98
N ILE A 151 15.84 2.51 7.73
CA ILE A 151 15.24 3.33 6.68
C ILE A 151 13.90 2.69 6.34
N SER A 152 12.80 3.45 6.40
CA SER A 152 11.46 2.98 6.03
C SER A 152 10.86 3.87 4.98
N ILE A 153 10.74 3.38 3.75
CA ILE A 153 10.21 4.12 2.59
C ILE A 153 9.23 3.23 1.86
N MET A 154 7.98 3.69 1.71
CA MET A 154 6.94 2.95 0.97
C MET A 154 7.36 2.70 -0.48
N TYR A 155 6.95 1.56 -1.06
CA TYR A 155 7.28 1.26 -2.45
C TYR A 155 6.43 2.08 -3.43
N ALA A 156 5.16 2.26 -3.11
CA ALA A 156 4.27 3.09 -3.93
C ALA A 156 3.23 3.79 -3.05
N ASN A 157 2.97 5.06 -3.34
CA ASN A 157 2.04 5.86 -2.57
C ASN A 157 0.59 5.54 -2.93
N ASN A 158 -0.27 5.40 -1.92
CA ASN A 158 -1.68 5.06 -2.04
C ASN A 158 -2.57 6.22 -2.51
N GLU A 159 -2.13 7.48 -2.38
CA GLU A 159 -2.93 8.66 -2.76
C GLU A 159 -2.69 9.07 -4.20
N MET A 160 -1.44 9.38 -4.58
CA MET A 160 -1.09 9.89 -5.91
C MET A 160 -0.38 8.88 -6.82
N GLY A 161 -0.12 7.65 -6.29
CA GLY A 161 0.43 6.56 -7.07
C GLY A 161 1.93 6.63 -7.35
N ALA A 162 2.68 7.57 -6.77
CA ALA A 162 4.13 7.68 -7.02
C ALA A 162 4.88 6.42 -6.57
N ILE A 163 5.73 5.90 -7.44
CA ILE A 163 6.60 4.75 -7.21
C ILE A 163 7.97 5.26 -6.76
N GLN A 164 8.48 4.74 -5.64
CA GLN A 164 9.77 5.11 -5.10
C GLN A 164 10.90 4.24 -5.69
N PRO A 165 12.12 4.77 -5.83
CA PRO A 165 13.26 4.07 -6.42
C PRO A 165 13.92 3.07 -5.43
N ILE A 166 13.12 2.11 -4.90
CA ILE A 166 13.52 1.19 -3.82
C ILE A 166 14.78 0.39 -4.17
N ALA A 167 14.84 -0.19 -5.38
CA ALA A 167 15.99 -0.98 -5.80
C ALA A 167 17.30 -0.14 -5.90
N GLU A 168 17.18 1.13 -6.27
CA GLU A 168 18.33 2.03 -6.34
C GLU A 168 18.81 2.44 -4.95
N ILE A 169 17.89 2.78 -4.05
CA ILE A 169 18.19 3.05 -2.64
C ILE A 169 18.87 1.84 -2.02
N GLY A 170 18.29 0.64 -2.18
CA GLY A 170 18.83 -0.60 -1.64
C GLY A 170 20.26 -0.90 -2.14
N ARG A 171 20.52 -0.70 -3.44
CA ARG A 171 21.85 -0.89 -4.03
C ARG A 171 22.89 0.08 -3.43
N LYS A 172 22.54 1.36 -3.31
CA LYS A 172 23.42 2.36 -2.67
C LYS A 172 23.64 2.06 -1.19
N LEU A 173 22.62 1.57 -0.50
CA LEU A 173 22.73 1.17 0.89
C LEU A 173 23.66 -0.04 1.07
N LEU A 174 23.66 -1.03 0.17
CA LEU A 174 24.64 -2.11 0.18
C LEU A 174 26.07 -1.59 0.05
N THR A 175 26.29 -0.62 -0.85
CA THR A 175 27.59 0.03 -0.99
C THR A 175 28.01 0.75 0.30
N TYR A 176 27.11 1.56 0.86
CA TYR A 176 27.33 2.25 2.13
C TYR A 176 27.71 1.29 3.26
N ARG A 177 26.96 0.20 3.43
CA ARG A 177 27.22 -0.80 4.46
C ARG A 177 28.61 -1.45 4.30
N LYS A 178 28.98 -1.76 3.06
CA LYS A 178 30.31 -2.34 2.74
C LYS A 178 31.44 -1.37 3.06
N GLU A 179 31.33 -0.12 2.65
CA GLU A 179 32.36 0.93 2.85
C GLU A 179 32.54 1.25 4.34
N ASN A 180 31.46 1.22 5.12
CA ASN A 180 31.50 1.51 6.56
C ASN A 180 31.59 0.26 7.45
N ASN A 181 31.78 -0.94 6.87
CA ASN A 181 31.86 -2.22 7.57
C ASN A 181 30.73 -2.41 8.61
N THR A 182 29.49 -2.15 8.21
CA THR A 182 28.30 -2.21 9.06
C THR A 182 27.17 -2.98 8.40
N VAL A 183 26.22 -3.49 9.19
CA VAL A 183 24.95 -4.05 8.70
C VAL A 183 23.80 -3.02 8.71
N TYR A 184 24.04 -1.86 9.32
CA TYR A 184 23.05 -0.79 9.47
C TYR A 184 23.15 0.28 8.37
N PRO A 185 22.04 1.02 8.19
CA PRO A 185 20.68 0.79 8.68
C PRO A 185 20.00 -0.35 7.92
N PHE A 186 19.00 -1.01 8.53
CA PHE A 186 18.12 -1.94 7.81
C PHE A 186 17.17 -1.16 6.90
N PHE A 187 16.67 -1.81 5.83
CA PHE A 187 15.79 -1.19 4.85
C PHE A 187 14.43 -1.88 4.79
N HIS A 188 13.40 -1.15 5.20
CA HIS A 188 12.00 -1.54 5.16
C HIS A 188 11.25 -0.82 4.04
N THR A 189 10.33 -1.53 3.39
CA THR A 189 9.38 -0.93 2.45
C THR A 189 7.95 -1.42 2.69
N ASP A 190 6.98 -0.50 2.83
CA ASP A 190 5.56 -0.83 2.70
C ASP A 190 5.24 -1.01 1.21
N ALA A 191 5.02 -2.27 0.81
CA ALA A 191 4.71 -2.67 -0.56
C ALA A 191 3.21 -2.99 -0.76
N CYS A 192 2.32 -2.61 0.17
CA CYS A 192 0.90 -2.93 0.08
C CYS A 192 0.26 -2.46 -1.23
N GLN A 193 0.59 -1.28 -1.71
CA GLN A 193 0.07 -0.76 -2.98
C GLN A 193 0.82 -1.30 -4.20
N ALA A 194 2.05 -1.75 -4.02
CA ALA A 194 2.91 -2.26 -5.08
C ALA A 194 2.58 -3.70 -5.47
N ALA A 195 2.05 -4.49 -4.54
CA ALA A 195 1.99 -5.95 -4.62
C ALA A 195 1.22 -6.51 -5.82
N GLY A 196 0.27 -5.75 -6.39
CA GLY A 196 -0.46 -6.14 -7.59
C GLY A 196 0.24 -5.78 -8.91
N TYR A 197 1.21 -4.86 -8.90
CA TYR A 197 1.65 -4.18 -10.11
C TYR A 197 3.16 -4.14 -10.32
N LEU A 198 3.97 -4.24 -9.25
CA LEU A 198 5.42 -4.08 -9.31
C LEU A 198 6.16 -5.40 -9.03
N ASP A 199 7.46 -5.42 -9.32
CA ASP A 199 8.32 -6.55 -8.95
C ASP A 199 8.54 -6.56 -7.43
N LEU A 200 8.39 -7.74 -6.81
CA LEU A 200 8.51 -7.92 -5.36
C LEU A 200 9.74 -8.75 -4.98
N ASP A 201 10.61 -9.05 -5.92
CA ASP A 201 11.83 -9.84 -5.69
C ASP A 201 12.74 -9.09 -4.69
N VAL A 202 12.82 -9.59 -3.47
CA VAL A 202 13.51 -8.93 -2.36
C VAL A 202 15.02 -8.81 -2.56
N GLU A 203 15.62 -9.72 -3.36
CA GLU A 203 17.03 -9.64 -3.69
C GLU A 203 17.32 -8.54 -4.73
N LYS A 204 16.44 -8.38 -5.74
CA LYS A 204 16.55 -7.29 -6.71
C LYS A 204 16.26 -5.93 -6.09
N LEU A 205 15.37 -5.88 -5.10
CA LEU A 205 15.05 -4.66 -4.38
C LEU A 205 16.10 -4.31 -3.32
N HIS A 206 16.95 -5.28 -2.93
CA HIS A 206 17.98 -5.13 -1.89
C HIS A 206 17.40 -4.64 -0.55
N ILE A 207 16.23 -5.14 -0.17
CA ILE A 207 15.53 -4.77 1.05
C ILE A 207 15.73 -5.83 2.14
N ASP A 208 15.58 -5.41 3.39
CA ASP A 208 15.66 -6.30 4.55
C ASP A 208 14.29 -6.65 5.11
N LEU A 209 13.30 -5.78 4.92
CA LEU A 209 11.93 -5.93 5.40
C LEU A 209 10.94 -5.46 4.34
N MET A 210 9.82 -6.18 4.20
CA MET A 210 8.73 -5.78 3.28
C MET A 210 7.37 -6.13 3.86
N THR A 211 6.49 -5.14 3.88
CA THR A 211 5.09 -5.30 4.27
C THR A 211 4.20 -5.52 3.04
N ILE A 212 3.33 -6.55 3.09
CA ILE A 212 2.25 -6.77 2.10
C ILE A 212 0.97 -7.17 2.83
N ASN A 213 -0.21 -6.82 2.28
CA ASN A 213 -1.50 -7.28 2.79
C ASN A 213 -2.43 -7.81 1.69
N GLY A 214 -3.42 -8.63 2.10
CA GLY A 214 -4.35 -9.24 1.17
C GLY A 214 -5.39 -8.28 0.59
N SER A 215 -5.79 -7.26 1.35
CA SER A 215 -6.93 -6.40 1.01
C SER A 215 -6.70 -5.47 -0.21
N LYS A 216 -5.48 -5.35 -0.70
CA LYS A 216 -5.12 -4.51 -1.86
C LYS A 216 -4.96 -5.31 -3.16
N ILE A 217 -5.01 -6.65 -3.09
CA ILE A 217 -4.75 -7.57 -4.20
C ILE A 217 -5.89 -8.60 -4.38
N TYR A 218 -7.12 -8.19 -4.12
CA TYR A 218 -8.32 -9.05 -4.20
C TYR A 218 -8.29 -10.26 -3.27
N GLY A 219 -7.49 -10.16 -2.22
CA GLY A 219 -7.40 -11.12 -1.13
C GLY A 219 -8.33 -10.78 0.06
N PRO A 220 -8.33 -11.65 1.09
CA PRO A 220 -9.09 -11.40 2.30
C PRO A 220 -8.55 -10.20 3.08
N LYS A 221 -9.45 -9.50 3.77
CA LYS A 221 -9.13 -8.56 4.84
C LYS A 221 -8.71 -9.35 6.09
N GLY A 222 -8.02 -8.71 7.02
CA GLY A 222 -7.61 -9.39 8.26
C GLY A 222 -6.42 -10.34 8.10
N VAL A 223 -5.61 -10.15 7.06
CA VAL A 223 -4.34 -10.86 6.83
C VAL A 223 -3.33 -9.96 6.11
N GLY A 224 -2.09 -10.08 6.54
CA GLY A 224 -0.92 -9.48 5.93
C GLY A 224 0.31 -10.32 6.22
N MET A 225 1.46 -9.84 5.81
CA MET A 225 2.76 -10.43 6.13
C MET A 225 3.85 -9.37 6.29
N LEU A 226 4.84 -9.71 7.09
CA LEU A 226 6.15 -9.08 7.07
C LEU A 226 7.16 -10.10 6.52
N TYR A 227 7.85 -9.74 5.44
CA TYR A 227 9.12 -10.37 5.08
C TYR A 227 10.21 -9.78 5.96
N ALA A 228 11.05 -10.63 6.54
CA ALA A 228 12.24 -10.24 7.28
C ALA A 228 13.43 -11.08 6.82
N ARG A 229 14.47 -10.42 6.30
CA ARG A 229 15.69 -11.08 5.84
C ARG A 229 16.33 -11.84 6.97
N ARG A 230 16.89 -13.01 6.68
CA ARG A 230 17.64 -13.81 7.66
C ARG A 230 18.78 -12.98 8.28
N GLY A 231 18.87 -13.02 9.61
CA GLY A 231 19.86 -12.25 10.36
C GLY A 231 19.39 -10.88 10.85
N VAL A 232 18.23 -10.40 10.39
CA VAL A 232 17.60 -9.18 10.92
C VAL A 232 16.86 -9.53 12.21
N ALA A 233 17.38 -9.09 13.35
CA ALA A 233 16.74 -9.31 14.64
C ALA A 233 15.54 -8.37 14.80
N ILE A 234 14.36 -8.93 15.12
CA ILE A 234 13.12 -8.20 15.37
C ILE A 234 12.57 -8.65 16.72
N LYS A 235 12.06 -7.72 17.53
CA LYS A 235 11.31 -8.04 18.75
C LYS A 235 9.82 -8.15 18.43
N PRO A 236 9.12 -9.19 18.90
CA PRO A 236 7.68 -9.33 18.70
C PRO A 236 6.91 -8.21 19.40
N LEU A 237 5.74 -7.88 18.84
CA LEU A 237 4.81 -6.92 19.45
C LEU A 237 3.66 -7.63 20.19
N ILE A 238 3.19 -8.75 19.65
CA ILE A 238 2.13 -9.56 20.23
C ILE A 238 2.78 -10.77 20.90
N LEU A 239 2.71 -10.83 22.21
CA LEU A 239 3.33 -11.88 23.03
C LEU A 239 2.28 -12.95 23.41
N GLY A 240 2.71 -14.20 23.50
CA GLY A 240 1.83 -15.32 23.85
C GLY A 240 2.48 -16.67 23.51
N GLY A 241 1.75 -17.53 22.77
CA GLY A 241 2.28 -18.81 22.30
C GLY A 241 3.34 -18.68 21.21
N GLU A 242 3.89 -19.80 20.78
CA GLU A 242 5.06 -19.89 19.88
C GLU A 242 4.72 -19.74 18.37
N GLN A 243 3.48 -19.30 18.05
CA GLN A 243 3.07 -19.13 16.67
C GLN A 243 4.00 -18.18 15.91
N GLU A 244 4.07 -18.35 14.61
CA GLU A 244 4.98 -17.59 13.73
C GLU A 244 6.43 -17.55 14.27
N ARG A 245 6.89 -18.65 14.88
CA ARG A 245 8.24 -18.79 15.45
C ARG A 245 8.55 -17.73 16.53
N ASN A 246 7.60 -17.50 17.42
CA ASN A 246 7.63 -16.47 18.49
C ASN A 246 7.64 -15.02 17.99
N MET A 247 7.34 -14.80 16.70
CA MET A 247 7.32 -13.46 16.13
C MET A 247 5.92 -12.81 16.18
N ARG A 248 4.86 -13.64 16.22
CA ARG A 248 3.48 -13.16 16.31
C ARG A 248 2.60 -14.24 16.96
N ALA A 249 2.29 -14.08 18.20
CA ALA A 249 1.48 -15.02 18.96
C ALA A 249 0.00 -14.99 18.56
N GLY A 250 -0.73 -16.07 18.88
CA GLY A 250 -2.15 -16.26 18.58
C GLY A 250 -2.36 -17.21 17.41
N THR A 251 -3.39 -18.06 17.50
CA THR A 251 -3.71 -19.06 16.48
C THR A 251 -3.80 -18.44 15.11
N GLU A 252 -3.16 -19.08 14.14
CA GLU A 252 -3.02 -18.56 12.77
C GLU A 252 -4.38 -18.62 12.02
N ASN A 253 -4.66 -17.56 11.28
CA ASN A 253 -5.85 -17.45 10.41
C ASN A 253 -5.64 -18.25 9.12
N ILE A 254 -5.76 -19.60 9.18
CA ILE A 254 -5.43 -20.49 8.07
C ILE A 254 -6.20 -20.11 6.79
N ALA A 255 -7.52 -19.92 6.89
CA ALA A 255 -8.34 -19.53 5.74
C ALA A 255 -7.85 -18.22 5.12
N GLY A 256 -7.58 -17.20 5.94
CA GLY A 256 -7.06 -15.92 5.49
C GLY A 256 -5.67 -16.04 4.85
N ILE A 257 -4.78 -16.82 5.44
CA ILE A 257 -3.41 -17.03 4.94
C ILE A 257 -3.42 -17.76 3.58
N VAL A 258 -4.23 -18.81 3.42
CA VAL A 258 -4.41 -19.51 2.13
C VAL A 258 -4.99 -18.55 1.09
N GLY A 259 -6.00 -17.77 1.46
CA GLY A 259 -6.59 -16.76 0.58
C GLY A 259 -5.59 -15.68 0.16
N PHE A 260 -4.77 -15.21 1.09
CA PHE A 260 -3.72 -14.24 0.80
C PHE A 260 -2.65 -14.79 -0.15
N ALA A 261 -2.18 -16.02 0.09
CA ALA A 261 -1.22 -16.66 -0.81
C ALA A 261 -1.79 -16.82 -2.23
N LYS A 262 -3.06 -17.24 -2.35
CA LYS A 262 -3.75 -17.35 -3.63
C LYS A 262 -3.93 -16.00 -4.32
N ALA A 263 -4.29 -14.96 -3.56
CA ALA A 263 -4.43 -13.60 -4.10
C ALA A 263 -3.10 -13.06 -4.65
N LEU A 264 -2.00 -13.26 -3.93
CA LEU A 264 -0.66 -12.82 -4.37
C LEU A 264 -0.21 -13.61 -5.61
N GLU A 265 -0.46 -14.92 -5.66
CA GLU A 265 -0.21 -15.76 -6.84
C GLU A 265 -0.93 -15.20 -8.08
N LEU A 266 -2.23 -14.94 -7.97
CA LEU A 266 -3.03 -14.42 -9.07
C LEU A 266 -2.59 -13.01 -9.49
N ALA A 267 -2.29 -12.15 -8.54
CA ALA A 267 -1.83 -10.79 -8.80
C ALA A 267 -0.50 -10.80 -9.57
N GLN A 268 0.50 -11.57 -9.13
CA GLN A 268 1.79 -11.64 -9.78
C GLN A 268 1.73 -12.36 -11.14
N ALA A 269 0.89 -13.40 -11.29
CA ALA A 269 0.69 -14.09 -12.56
C ALA A 269 0.04 -13.18 -13.63
N ASN A 270 -0.88 -12.31 -13.23
CA ASN A 270 -1.59 -11.42 -14.14
C ASN A 270 -0.98 -10.01 -14.27
N LYS A 271 0.06 -9.70 -13.50
CA LYS A 271 0.66 -8.37 -13.35
C LYS A 271 0.84 -7.62 -14.68
N ILE A 272 1.50 -8.22 -15.66
CA ILE A 272 1.83 -7.57 -16.94
C ILE A 272 0.55 -7.28 -17.74
N LYS A 273 -0.35 -8.25 -17.85
CA LYS A 273 -1.60 -8.13 -18.60
C LYS A 273 -2.52 -7.06 -17.97
N GLU A 274 -2.68 -7.13 -16.65
CA GLU A 274 -3.52 -6.20 -15.90
C GLU A 274 -2.94 -4.79 -15.94
N SER A 275 -1.65 -4.63 -15.72
CA SER A 275 -0.99 -3.32 -15.80
C SER A 275 -1.19 -2.65 -17.14
N LYS A 276 -1.05 -3.36 -18.26
CA LYS A 276 -1.29 -2.82 -19.61
C LYS A 276 -2.75 -2.40 -19.81
N CYS A 277 -3.69 -3.18 -19.30
CA CYS A 277 -5.12 -2.85 -19.38
C CYS A 277 -5.45 -1.59 -18.58
N LEU A 278 -5.01 -1.54 -17.33
CA LEU A 278 -5.29 -0.43 -16.40
C LEU A 278 -4.63 0.87 -16.86
N GLU A 279 -3.39 0.81 -17.35
CA GLU A 279 -2.72 1.99 -17.92
C GLU A 279 -3.54 2.56 -19.10
N GLY A 280 -4.09 1.71 -19.95
CA GLY A 280 -4.97 2.12 -21.05
C GLY A 280 -6.28 2.78 -20.57
N LEU A 281 -6.87 2.28 -19.47
CA LEU A 281 -8.08 2.87 -18.88
C LEU A 281 -7.77 4.22 -18.21
N VAL A 282 -6.67 4.33 -17.47
CA VAL A 282 -6.25 5.57 -16.80
C VAL A 282 -5.93 6.66 -17.82
N LYS A 283 -5.18 6.33 -18.89
CA LYS A 283 -4.92 7.28 -20.03
C LYS A 283 -6.21 7.75 -20.67
N TYR A 284 -7.11 6.82 -20.99
CA TYR A 284 -8.40 7.13 -21.60
C TYR A 284 -9.25 8.06 -20.71
N PHE A 285 -9.27 7.80 -19.41
CA PHE A 285 -10.00 8.66 -18.46
C PHE A 285 -9.36 10.04 -18.35
N TRP A 286 -8.05 10.13 -18.25
CA TRP A 286 -7.33 11.40 -18.16
C TRP A 286 -7.52 12.27 -19.40
N GLU A 287 -7.42 11.71 -20.60
CA GLU A 287 -7.68 12.43 -21.86
C GLU A 287 -9.09 13.01 -21.92
N LYS A 288 -10.09 12.25 -21.46
CA LYS A 288 -11.48 12.74 -21.38
C LYS A 288 -11.64 13.86 -20.36
N LEU A 289 -11.03 13.73 -19.18
CA LEU A 289 -11.05 14.77 -18.16
C LEU A 289 -10.48 16.08 -18.69
N GLN A 290 -9.27 16.03 -19.29
CA GLN A 290 -8.62 17.20 -19.85
C GLN A 290 -9.45 17.88 -20.96
N LYS A 291 -10.13 17.09 -21.78
CA LYS A 291 -10.96 17.60 -22.88
C LYS A 291 -12.26 18.25 -22.40
N GLN A 292 -12.85 17.76 -21.32
CA GLN A 292 -14.23 18.12 -20.91
C GLN A 292 -14.30 19.01 -19.67
N ILE A 293 -13.24 19.05 -18.85
CA ILE A 293 -13.24 19.82 -17.60
C ILE A 293 -12.01 20.75 -17.60
N PRO A 294 -12.21 22.05 -17.75
CA PRO A 294 -11.11 23.02 -17.70
C PRO A 294 -10.55 23.16 -16.28
N ASN A 295 -9.33 23.64 -16.16
CA ASN A 295 -8.65 23.96 -14.89
C ASN A 295 -8.61 22.77 -13.93
N ILE A 296 -8.14 21.62 -14.40
CA ILE A 296 -7.79 20.47 -13.56
C ILE A 296 -6.29 20.28 -13.53
N LYS A 297 -5.78 19.66 -12.46
CA LYS A 297 -4.35 19.37 -12.32
C LYS A 297 -4.14 17.91 -11.92
N LEU A 298 -3.13 17.27 -12.51
CA LEU A 298 -2.70 15.94 -12.11
C LEU A 298 -1.79 16.07 -10.88
N ASN A 299 -2.11 15.37 -9.80
CA ASN A 299 -1.22 15.27 -8.64
C ASN A 299 -0.28 14.08 -8.79
N GLY A 300 1.01 14.26 -8.49
CA GLY A 300 2.02 13.22 -8.58
C GLY A 300 2.67 13.09 -9.97
N PRO A 301 3.35 11.94 -10.26
CA PRO A 301 4.06 11.72 -11.51
C PRO A 301 3.15 11.67 -12.73
N GLU A 302 3.71 11.88 -13.91
CA GLU A 302 2.98 11.70 -15.17
C GLU A 302 2.52 10.25 -15.37
N ILE A 303 1.45 10.04 -16.16
CA ILE A 303 0.92 8.71 -16.44
C ILE A 303 1.93 7.93 -17.29
N GLY A 304 2.24 6.71 -16.86
CA GLY A 304 3.17 5.80 -17.55
C GLY A 304 4.61 5.87 -17.04
N GLN A 305 4.96 6.80 -16.12
CA GLN A 305 6.30 6.91 -15.58
C GLN A 305 6.28 7.20 -14.08
N TYR A 306 6.90 6.34 -13.27
CA TYR A 306 6.94 6.43 -11.79
C TYR A 306 5.57 6.55 -11.11
N ARG A 307 4.49 6.11 -11.78
CA ARG A 307 3.13 6.08 -11.28
C ARG A 307 2.55 4.67 -11.37
N LEU A 308 1.85 4.24 -10.32
CA LEU A 308 1.03 3.03 -10.37
C LEU A 308 0.01 3.13 -11.49
N VAL A 309 -0.07 2.09 -12.29
CA VAL A 309 -0.89 2.02 -13.51
C VAL A 309 -2.39 2.15 -13.27
N ASN A 310 -2.82 1.92 -12.04
CA ASN A 310 -4.23 1.94 -11.63
C ASN A 310 -4.66 3.23 -10.93
N ASN A 311 -3.74 4.19 -10.71
CA ASN A 311 -4.00 5.36 -9.87
C ASN A 311 -4.06 6.64 -10.70
N LEU A 312 -5.12 7.43 -10.48
CA LEU A 312 -5.26 8.78 -10.99
C LEU A 312 -5.74 9.69 -9.86
N ASN A 313 -4.91 10.63 -9.44
CA ASN A 313 -5.27 11.67 -8.47
C ASN A 313 -5.35 13.02 -9.19
N VAL A 314 -6.53 13.64 -9.17
CA VAL A 314 -6.83 14.85 -9.91
C VAL A 314 -7.34 15.92 -8.97
N ALA A 315 -6.74 17.09 -9.01
CA ALA A 315 -7.23 18.27 -8.34
C ALA A 315 -8.22 19.03 -9.24
N PHE A 316 -9.32 19.44 -8.63
CA PHE A 316 -10.33 20.35 -9.19
C PHE A 316 -10.25 21.67 -8.40
N PRO A 317 -9.38 22.61 -8.79
CA PRO A 317 -9.16 23.85 -8.03
C PRO A 317 -10.45 24.61 -7.76
N GLY A 318 -10.54 25.13 -6.53
CA GLY A 318 -11.72 25.82 -6.06
C GLY A 318 -12.91 24.93 -5.72
N MET A 319 -12.73 23.60 -5.62
CA MET A 319 -13.79 22.65 -5.25
C MET A 319 -13.53 22.07 -3.86
N GLU A 320 -14.58 21.49 -3.27
CA GLU A 320 -14.47 20.65 -2.08
C GLU A 320 -14.60 19.17 -2.50
N GLY A 321 -13.54 18.40 -2.31
CA GLY A 321 -13.45 17.01 -2.77
C GLY A 321 -14.52 16.10 -2.15
N GLU A 322 -14.85 16.31 -0.86
CA GLU A 322 -15.92 15.57 -0.18
C GLU A 322 -17.28 15.83 -0.81
N ALA A 323 -17.58 17.08 -1.15
CA ALA A 323 -18.82 17.40 -1.85
C ALA A 323 -18.88 16.74 -3.24
N LEU A 324 -17.77 16.78 -4.00
CA LEU A 324 -17.68 16.09 -5.30
C LEU A 324 -17.89 14.58 -5.14
N LEU A 325 -17.26 13.96 -4.12
CA LEU A 325 -17.39 12.55 -3.82
C LEU A 325 -18.84 12.16 -3.52
N LEU A 326 -19.53 12.91 -2.65
CA LEU A 326 -20.93 12.66 -2.31
C LEU A 326 -21.86 12.80 -3.52
N TYR A 327 -21.63 13.81 -4.36
CA TYR A 327 -22.38 13.92 -5.63
C TYR A 327 -22.11 12.74 -6.56
N LEU A 328 -20.88 12.26 -6.67
CA LEU A 328 -20.53 11.10 -7.50
C LEU A 328 -21.20 9.82 -6.98
N ASP A 329 -21.25 9.64 -5.65
CA ASP A 329 -21.92 8.50 -5.01
C ASP A 329 -23.42 8.46 -5.33
N GLU A 330 -24.12 9.61 -5.37
CA GLU A 330 -25.51 9.68 -5.82
C GLU A 330 -25.70 9.18 -7.27
N TYR A 331 -24.64 9.22 -8.08
CA TYR A 331 -24.62 8.66 -9.44
C TYR A 331 -24.02 7.25 -9.49
N GLY A 332 -23.76 6.64 -8.32
CA GLY A 332 -23.23 5.28 -8.18
C GLY A 332 -21.75 5.15 -8.51
N VAL A 333 -20.98 6.24 -8.43
CA VAL A 333 -19.53 6.23 -8.65
C VAL A 333 -18.82 6.43 -7.32
N MET A 334 -18.13 5.39 -6.86
CA MET A 334 -17.38 5.35 -5.63
C MET A 334 -15.91 5.66 -5.90
N CYS A 335 -15.40 6.75 -5.34
CA CYS A 335 -13.99 7.18 -5.39
C CYS A 335 -13.56 7.70 -4.01
N SER A 336 -12.39 8.33 -3.88
CA SER A 336 -11.88 8.84 -2.61
C SER A 336 -11.30 10.25 -2.77
N THR A 337 -11.21 11.00 -1.66
CA THR A 337 -10.44 12.26 -1.60
C THR A 337 -8.94 12.05 -1.40
N GLY A 338 -8.49 10.79 -1.33
CA GLY A 338 -7.08 10.43 -1.08
C GLY A 338 -6.80 10.13 0.40
N SER A 339 -7.28 10.95 1.33
CA SER A 339 -7.12 10.76 2.77
C SER A 339 -8.32 10.07 3.44
N ALA A 340 -8.75 8.92 2.91
CA ALA A 340 -9.90 8.17 3.43
C ALA A 340 -9.83 7.82 4.94
N CYS A 341 -8.65 7.86 5.54
CA CYS A 341 -8.43 7.57 6.97
C CYS A 341 -8.63 8.80 7.89
N THR A 342 -8.81 10.00 7.35
CA THR A 342 -8.93 11.26 8.11
C THR A 342 -10.30 11.93 7.95
N VAL A 343 -11.36 11.17 7.71
CA VAL A 343 -12.76 11.63 7.47
C VAL A 343 -13.32 12.57 8.56
N LYS A 344 -12.60 12.79 9.66
CA LYS A 344 -13.01 13.70 10.76
C LYS A 344 -12.25 15.03 10.80
N SER A 345 -11.25 15.26 9.96
CA SER A 345 -10.55 16.54 9.91
C SER A 345 -10.67 17.18 8.53
N LEU A 346 -11.07 18.44 8.49
CA LEU A 346 -11.03 19.34 7.32
C LEU A 346 -9.60 19.62 6.83
N ASP A 347 -8.62 18.81 7.29
CA ASP A 347 -7.21 19.03 7.05
C ASP A 347 -6.81 18.54 5.66
N GLN A 348 -5.88 19.26 5.09
CA GLN A 348 -5.21 18.91 3.83
C GLN A 348 -4.52 17.56 3.95
N SER A 349 -4.56 16.73 2.88
CA SER A 349 -3.75 15.52 2.78
C SER A 349 -2.29 15.81 3.11
N HIS A 350 -1.72 15.08 4.08
CA HIS A 350 -0.31 15.21 4.45
C HIS A 350 0.63 14.90 3.27
N VAL A 351 0.22 13.98 2.39
CA VAL A 351 0.94 13.62 1.18
C VAL A 351 1.01 14.80 0.21
N LEU A 352 -0.13 15.39 -0.14
CA LEU A 352 -0.20 16.53 -1.06
C LEU A 352 0.49 17.76 -0.48
N LYS A 353 0.39 17.96 0.85
CA LYS A 353 1.13 19.01 1.56
C LYS A 353 2.64 18.81 1.48
N ALA A 354 3.13 17.59 1.67
CA ALA A 354 4.55 17.26 1.57
C ALA A 354 5.12 17.48 0.16
N MET A 355 4.28 17.35 -0.87
CA MET A 355 4.61 17.65 -2.28
C MET A 355 4.54 19.14 -2.62
N GLY A 356 4.13 20.01 -1.70
CA GLY A 356 3.96 21.45 -1.96
C GLY A 356 2.71 21.79 -2.78
N VAL A 357 1.73 20.90 -2.84
CA VAL A 357 0.45 21.19 -3.52
C VAL A 357 -0.31 22.27 -2.74
N PRO A 358 -0.72 23.38 -3.39
CA PRO A 358 -1.49 24.42 -2.72
C PRO A 358 -2.76 23.88 -2.07
N THR A 359 -3.13 24.42 -0.90
CA THR A 359 -4.28 23.94 -0.11
C THR A 359 -5.59 23.95 -0.92
N GLU A 360 -5.80 24.96 -1.75
CA GLU A 360 -6.98 25.07 -2.60
C GLU A 360 -7.10 23.94 -3.64
N ASN A 361 -5.96 23.45 -4.16
CA ASN A 361 -5.91 22.31 -5.07
C ASN A 361 -6.07 21.00 -4.32
N SER A 362 -5.43 20.90 -3.15
CA SER A 362 -5.48 19.70 -2.31
C SER A 362 -6.90 19.41 -1.82
N ARG A 363 -7.64 20.43 -1.38
CA ARG A 363 -9.05 20.30 -0.92
C ARG A 363 -9.98 19.77 -2.02
N GLY A 364 -9.76 20.18 -3.26
CA GLY A 364 -10.54 19.72 -4.41
C GLY A 364 -10.02 18.43 -5.06
N SER A 365 -9.11 17.70 -4.43
CA SER A 365 -8.52 16.51 -5.04
C SER A 365 -9.41 15.28 -4.87
N LEU A 366 -9.55 14.51 -5.96
CA LEU A 366 -10.17 13.19 -5.97
C LEU A 366 -9.15 12.16 -6.46
N ARG A 367 -9.14 11.02 -5.79
CA ARG A 367 -8.41 9.83 -6.20
C ARG A 367 -9.36 8.82 -6.85
N PHE A 368 -9.03 8.41 -8.06
CA PHE A 368 -9.68 7.32 -8.78
C PHE A 368 -8.67 6.17 -8.90
N THR A 369 -9.01 5.00 -8.37
CA THR A 369 -8.17 3.82 -8.49
C THR A 369 -8.93 2.67 -9.10
N PHE A 370 -8.41 2.20 -10.23
CA PHE A 370 -9.02 1.20 -11.09
C PHE A 370 -8.63 -0.22 -10.67
N GLY A 371 -9.47 -1.18 -11.02
CA GLY A 371 -9.21 -2.61 -10.86
C GLY A 371 -9.60 -3.40 -12.12
N HIS A 372 -9.36 -4.70 -12.08
CA HIS A 372 -9.51 -5.59 -13.23
C HIS A 372 -10.96 -5.69 -13.77
N SER A 373 -11.97 -5.29 -12.98
CA SER A 373 -13.36 -5.28 -13.41
C SER A 373 -13.78 -3.99 -14.11
N ASN A 374 -12.99 -2.92 -14.03
CA ASN A 374 -13.35 -1.64 -14.61
C ASN A 374 -13.27 -1.64 -16.15
N THR A 375 -14.13 -0.86 -16.77
CA THR A 375 -14.32 -0.82 -18.21
C THR A 375 -14.36 0.61 -18.77
N LYS A 376 -14.10 0.78 -20.08
CA LYS A 376 -14.28 2.07 -20.77
C LYS A 376 -15.72 2.56 -20.70
N GLN A 377 -16.71 1.66 -20.71
CA GLN A 377 -18.13 2.02 -20.61
C GLN A 377 -18.48 2.63 -19.24
N GLU A 378 -17.78 2.26 -18.18
CA GLU A 378 -17.93 2.89 -16.86
C GLU A 378 -17.32 4.28 -16.85
N ILE A 379 -16.16 4.46 -17.47
CA ILE A 379 -15.55 5.79 -17.66
C ILE A 379 -16.47 6.68 -18.49
N ASP A 380 -17.04 6.17 -19.57
CA ASP A 380 -17.99 6.93 -20.40
C ASP A 380 -19.24 7.33 -19.61
N TYR A 381 -19.73 6.46 -18.74
CA TYR A 381 -20.84 6.79 -17.85
C TYR A 381 -20.45 7.90 -16.86
N LEU A 382 -19.32 7.77 -16.19
CA LEU A 382 -18.79 8.80 -15.28
C LEU A 382 -18.68 10.16 -15.98
N MET A 383 -18.13 10.17 -17.19
CA MET A 383 -17.90 11.39 -17.97
C MET A 383 -19.17 12.05 -18.53
N LYS A 384 -20.32 11.42 -18.43
CA LYS A 384 -21.61 12.09 -18.69
C LYS A 384 -22.02 13.03 -17.56
N TYR A 385 -21.59 12.75 -16.32
CA TYR A 385 -22.08 13.44 -15.13
C TYR A 385 -21.02 14.30 -14.46
N LEU A 386 -19.77 13.82 -14.35
CA LEU A 386 -18.71 14.54 -13.67
C LEU A 386 -18.49 15.97 -14.19
N PRO A 387 -18.45 16.25 -15.52
CA PRO A 387 -18.34 17.63 -16.01
C PRO A 387 -19.51 18.52 -15.58
N LEU A 388 -20.73 17.98 -15.56
CA LEU A 388 -21.93 18.70 -15.14
C LEU A 388 -21.91 19.02 -13.64
N ILE A 389 -21.48 18.05 -12.82
CA ILE A 389 -21.31 18.21 -11.36
C ILE A 389 -20.28 19.31 -11.08
N VAL A 390 -19.13 19.26 -11.75
CA VAL A 390 -18.06 20.26 -11.59
C VAL A 390 -18.55 21.66 -12.02
N ALA A 391 -19.23 21.76 -13.18
CA ALA A 391 -19.74 23.02 -13.67
C ALA A 391 -20.77 23.64 -12.72
N GLN A 392 -21.73 22.86 -12.23
CA GLN A 392 -22.74 23.31 -11.26
C GLN A 392 -22.09 23.77 -9.95
N GLN A 393 -21.13 23.03 -9.43
CA GLN A 393 -20.46 23.42 -8.18
C GLN A 393 -19.64 24.70 -8.33
N ARG A 394 -19.01 24.91 -9.48
CA ARG A 394 -18.28 26.16 -9.78
C ARG A 394 -19.24 27.37 -9.92
N ALA A 395 -20.45 27.16 -10.45
CA ALA A 395 -21.42 28.21 -10.60
C ALA A 395 -22.11 28.62 -9.27
N ASN A 396 -22.07 27.76 -8.25
CA ASN A 396 -22.68 28.03 -6.92
C ASN A 396 -21.71 28.73 -5.94
N LYS A 397 -20.51 29.06 -6.39
CA LYS A 397 -19.52 29.86 -5.67
C LYS A 397 -19.46 31.28 -6.20
#